data_6004af8d8e8e0780fd0790f602776336
#
_entry.id   6004af8d8e8e0780fd0790f602776336
#
_cell.length_a   1.000
_cell.length_b   1.000
_cell.length_c   1.000
_cell.angle_alpha   90.00
_cell.angle_beta   90.00
_cell.angle_gamma   90.00
#
_symmetry.space_group_name_H-M   'P 1'
#
loop_
_entity.id
_entity.type
_entity.pdbx_description
1 polymer ?
#
loop_
_entity_poly.entity_id
_entity_poly.type
_entity_poly.pdbx_seq_one_letter_code
_entity_poly.pdbx_strand_id
1 'polypeptide(L)'
;MTECEIYIKFRAEIEEMYAPLVLKECDEVIKLNYDNQEVGLLCVKDKYIQGLYILPEHRRKGYGRKAILDYIKEYGMLKDLTILNTNDKAKAFWNSLFELEVIKDNSIDTYYKIKALKSGAKMDGGKE
;
A
#
# COMPACT_ATOMS: atom_id res chain seq x y z
N MET A 1 14.46 10.92 -11.46
CA MET A 1 13.86 9.74 -12.00
C MET A 1 12.40 9.68 -11.67
N THR A 2 11.64 9.07 -12.50
CA THR A 2 10.21 9.05 -12.38
C THR A 2 9.70 7.73 -11.85
N GLU A 3 8.43 7.71 -11.50
CA GLU A 3 7.76 6.49 -11.07
C GLU A 3 7.86 5.40 -12.13
N CYS A 4 7.90 5.79 -13.40
CA CYS A 4 7.97 4.82 -14.48
C CYS A 4 9.22 3.95 -14.43
N GLU A 5 10.33 4.52 -13.98
CA GLU A 5 11.57 3.74 -13.88
C GLU A 5 11.43 2.64 -12.83
N ILE A 6 10.83 2.97 -11.70
CA ILE A 6 10.60 1.97 -10.65
C ILE A 6 9.68 0.87 -11.16
N TYR A 7 8.60 1.26 -11.81
CA TYR A 7 7.65 0.30 -12.32
C TYR A 7 8.30 -0.69 -13.30
N ILE A 8 9.09 -0.16 -14.20
CA ILE A 8 9.76 -1.01 -15.21
C ILE A 8 10.76 -1.95 -14.53
N LYS A 9 11.51 -1.42 -13.59
CA LYS A 9 12.58 -2.16 -12.93
C LYS A 9 12.08 -3.40 -12.19
N PHE A 10 10.93 -3.30 -11.56
CA PHE A 10 10.41 -4.39 -10.73
C PHE A 10 9.15 -5.02 -11.29
N ARG A 11 8.90 -4.80 -12.58
CA ARG A 11 7.64 -5.19 -13.18
C ARG A 11 7.28 -6.66 -12.98
N ALA A 12 8.24 -7.55 -13.19
CA ALA A 12 7.96 -8.97 -13.10
C ALA A 12 7.49 -9.37 -11.70
N GLU A 13 8.17 -8.87 -10.68
CA GLU A 13 7.79 -9.17 -9.30
C GLU A 13 6.46 -8.54 -8.93
N ILE A 14 6.24 -7.32 -9.39
CA ILE A 14 5.01 -6.61 -9.10
C ILE A 14 3.82 -7.33 -9.73
N GLU A 15 3.98 -7.80 -10.96
CA GLU A 15 2.90 -8.47 -11.67
C GLU A 15 2.59 -9.84 -11.09
N GLU A 16 3.53 -10.45 -10.42
CA GLU A 16 3.26 -11.69 -9.70
C GLU A 16 2.36 -11.45 -8.50
N MET A 17 2.49 -10.30 -7.88
CA MET A 17 1.77 -10.00 -6.65
C MET A 17 0.44 -9.29 -6.88
N TYR A 18 0.36 -8.53 -7.98
CA TYR A 18 -0.82 -7.73 -8.28
C TYR A 18 -1.24 -7.97 -9.71
N ALA A 19 -2.54 -7.91 -9.96
CA ALA A 19 -3.03 -8.04 -11.33
C ALA A 19 -2.44 -6.92 -12.19
N PRO A 20 -1.98 -7.23 -13.39
CA PRO A 20 -1.43 -6.21 -14.28
C PRO A 20 -2.38 -5.04 -14.52
N LEU A 21 -3.68 -5.32 -14.48
CA LEU A 21 -4.69 -4.28 -14.68
C LEU A 21 -4.62 -3.20 -13.61
N VAL A 22 -4.33 -3.60 -12.39
CA VAL A 22 -4.21 -2.65 -11.29
C VAL A 22 -3.13 -1.62 -11.60
N LEU A 23 -1.98 -2.08 -12.07
CA LEU A 23 -0.89 -1.18 -12.38
C LEU A 23 -1.19 -0.27 -13.57
N LYS A 24 -1.94 -0.79 -14.55
CA LYS A 24 -2.32 0.01 -15.70
C LYS A 24 -3.24 1.15 -15.33
N GLU A 25 -4.02 0.98 -14.27
CA GLU A 25 -5.01 1.96 -13.88
C GLU A 25 -4.56 2.87 -12.76
N CYS A 26 -3.30 2.74 -12.33
CA CYS A 26 -2.77 3.63 -11.30
C CYS A 26 -2.71 5.05 -11.81
N ASP A 27 -3.34 5.97 -11.10
CA ASP A 27 -3.21 7.40 -11.38
C ASP A 27 -1.85 7.88 -10.94
N GLU A 28 -1.35 7.29 -9.88
CA GLU A 28 -0.16 7.79 -9.22
C GLU A 28 0.67 6.60 -8.73
N VAL A 29 1.90 6.52 -9.22
CA VAL A 29 2.85 5.52 -8.75
C VAL A 29 3.93 6.28 -8.01
N ILE A 30 4.01 6.06 -6.70
CA ILE A 30 4.91 6.81 -5.84
C ILE A 30 6.11 5.95 -5.52
N LYS A 31 7.27 6.49 -5.86
CA LYS A 31 8.54 5.85 -5.56
C LYS A 31 8.85 6.08 -4.09
N LEU A 32 9.16 5.01 -3.38
CA LEU A 32 9.42 5.09 -1.94
C LEU A 32 10.93 5.08 -1.70
N ASN A 33 11.43 6.20 -1.20
CA ASN A 33 12.84 6.36 -0.87
C ASN A 33 12.97 6.62 0.62
N TYR A 34 13.69 5.76 1.30
CA TYR A 34 14.00 5.95 2.71
C TYR A 34 15.46 5.63 2.94
N ASP A 35 16.10 6.38 3.80
CA ASP A 35 17.51 6.18 4.13
C ASP A 35 18.39 6.19 2.88
N ASN A 36 18.04 7.08 1.92
CA ASN A 36 18.75 7.26 0.66
C ASN A 36 18.71 6.03 -0.24
N GLN A 37 17.70 5.18 -0.06
CA GLN A 37 17.54 3.97 -0.87
C GLN A 37 16.13 3.87 -1.41
N GLU A 38 16.00 3.29 -2.58
CA GLU A 38 14.69 2.95 -3.12
C GLU A 38 14.24 1.67 -2.44
N VAL A 39 13.12 1.72 -1.75
CA VAL A 39 12.64 0.56 -1.00
C VAL A 39 11.38 -0.07 -1.59
N GLY A 40 10.71 0.63 -2.50
CA GLY A 40 9.51 0.09 -3.13
C GLY A 40 8.67 1.15 -3.80
N LEU A 41 7.40 0.83 -4.01
CA LEU A 41 6.47 1.78 -4.60
C LEU A 41 5.07 1.62 -4.02
N LEU A 42 4.30 2.68 -4.14
CA LEU A 42 2.91 2.72 -3.70
C LEU A 42 2.07 3.22 -4.88
N CYS A 43 1.02 2.47 -5.22
CA CYS A 43 0.11 2.82 -6.31
C CYS A 43 -1.23 3.23 -5.75
N VAL A 44 -1.69 4.43 -6.15
CA VAL A 44 -2.93 5.01 -5.64
C VAL A 44 -3.71 5.59 -6.82
N LYS A 45 -5.04 5.48 -6.74
CA LYS A 45 -5.94 6.13 -7.71
C LYS A 45 -7.12 6.71 -6.95
N ASP A 46 -7.23 8.04 -6.96
CA ASP A 46 -8.35 8.74 -6.28
C ASP A 46 -8.52 8.28 -4.84
N LYS A 47 -7.41 8.18 -4.12
CA LYS A 47 -7.38 7.76 -2.72
C LYS A 47 -7.70 6.27 -2.53
N TYR A 48 -7.79 5.51 -3.61
CA TYR A 48 -7.94 4.07 -3.56
C TYR A 48 -6.55 3.44 -3.66
N ILE A 49 -6.20 2.59 -2.69
CA ILE A 49 -4.90 1.92 -2.68
C ILE A 49 -4.96 0.74 -3.65
N GLN A 50 -4.19 0.83 -4.72
CA GLN A 50 -4.15 -0.24 -5.71
C GLN A 50 -3.01 -1.21 -5.46
N GLY A 51 -1.96 -0.77 -4.79
CA GLY A 51 -0.88 -1.67 -4.47
C GLY A 51 0.20 -1.00 -3.65
N LEU A 52 0.87 -1.80 -2.86
CA LEU A 52 2.04 -1.39 -2.10
C LEU A 52 3.06 -2.51 -2.23
N TYR A 53 4.22 -2.19 -2.75
CA TYR A 53 5.26 -3.18 -2.96
C TYR A 53 6.55 -2.70 -2.33
N ILE A 54 7.09 -3.52 -1.43
CA ILE A 54 8.39 -3.25 -0.81
C ILE A 54 9.36 -4.31 -1.32
N LEU A 55 10.53 -3.88 -1.76
CA LEU A 55 11.55 -4.80 -2.24
C LEU A 55 11.88 -5.83 -1.18
N PRO A 56 12.16 -7.08 -1.58
CA PRO A 56 12.39 -8.14 -0.59
C PRO A 56 13.47 -7.81 0.43
N GLU A 57 14.56 -7.18 0.01
CA GLU A 57 15.66 -6.86 0.92
C GLU A 57 15.33 -5.77 1.92
N HIS A 58 14.22 -5.08 1.71
CA HIS A 58 13.81 -3.99 2.60
C HIS A 58 12.56 -4.34 3.41
N ARG A 59 12.09 -5.57 3.33
CA ARG A 59 10.90 -5.99 4.06
C ARG A 59 11.21 -6.20 5.54
N ARG A 60 10.15 -6.15 6.34
CA ARG A 60 10.23 -6.34 7.80
C ARG A 60 11.03 -5.25 8.50
N LYS A 61 11.10 -4.08 7.90
CA LYS A 61 11.77 -2.93 8.48
C LYS A 61 10.81 -1.79 8.74
N GLY A 62 9.51 -2.03 8.52
CA GLY A 62 8.50 -1.01 8.78
C GLY A 62 8.31 0.00 7.67
N TYR A 63 8.93 -0.19 6.52
CA TYR A 63 8.81 0.79 5.43
C TYR A 63 7.41 0.88 4.85
N GLY A 64 6.70 -0.24 4.76
CA GLY A 64 5.34 -0.20 4.24
C GLY A 64 4.42 0.63 5.12
N ARG A 65 4.49 0.40 6.42
CA ARG A 65 3.73 1.18 7.39
C ARG A 65 4.09 2.65 7.33
N LYS A 66 5.40 2.94 7.30
CA LYS A 66 5.88 4.31 7.24
C LYS A 66 5.39 5.01 5.97
N ALA A 67 5.42 4.31 4.84
CA ALA A 67 5.00 4.88 3.56
C ALA A 67 3.53 5.28 3.60
N ILE A 68 2.68 4.44 4.15
CA ILE A 68 1.26 4.74 4.22
C ILE A 68 1.01 5.92 5.15
N LEU A 69 1.66 5.94 6.30
CA LEU A 69 1.49 7.05 7.25
C LEU A 69 2.04 8.36 6.68
N ASP A 70 3.17 8.31 5.98
CA ASP A 70 3.72 9.49 5.32
C ASP A 70 2.80 9.99 4.21
N TYR A 71 2.19 9.08 3.46
CA TYR A 71 1.24 9.47 2.43
C TYR A 71 0.06 10.22 3.04
N ILE A 72 -0.49 9.68 4.12
CA ILE A 72 -1.64 10.29 4.78
C ILE A 72 -1.28 11.67 5.32
N LYS A 73 -0.09 11.79 5.88
CA LYS A 73 0.37 13.07 6.41
C LYS A 73 0.48 14.13 5.32
N GLU A 74 0.95 13.72 4.14
CA GLU A 74 1.19 14.65 3.05
C GLU A 74 -0.07 14.95 2.24
N TYR A 75 -0.88 13.93 1.96
CA TYR A 75 -1.98 14.03 1.01
C TYR A 75 -3.35 13.80 1.60
N GLY A 76 -3.42 13.40 2.86
CA GLY A 76 -4.70 13.16 3.51
C GLY A 76 -5.08 11.68 3.51
N MET A 77 -6.22 11.40 4.13
CA MET A 77 -6.66 10.04 4.36
C MET A 77 -7.01 9.31 3.07
N LEU A 78 -6.66 8.05 3.03
CA LEU A 78 -7.05 7.16 1.95
C LEU A 78 -8.48 6.67 2.18
N LYS A 79 -9.16 6.23 1.13
CA LYS A 79 -10.59 5.90 1.19
C LYS A 79 -10.87 4.41 1.23
N ASP A 80 -10.19 3.64 0.38
CA ASP A 80 -10.55 2.24 0.21
C ASP A 80 -9.40 1.44 -0.36
N LEU A 81 -9.55 0.13 -0.34
CA LEU A 81 -8.56 -0.78 -0.89
C LEU A 81 -9.17 -2.15 -1.13
N THR A 82 -8.49 -2.97 -1.91
CA THR A 82 -8.90 -4.34 -2.15
C THR A 82 -7.76 -5.27 -1.75
N ILE A 83 -8.10 -6.37 -1.09
CA ILE A 83 -7.12 -7.37 -0.67
C ILE A 83 -7.50 -8.70 -1.26
N LEU A 84 -6.52 -9.40 -1.85
CA LEU A 84 -6.74 -10.77 -2.33
C LEU A 84 -7.04 -11.67 -1.14
N ASN A 85 -8.07 -12.51 -1.27
CA ASN A 85 -8.52 -13.34 -0.15
C ASN A 85 -7.48 -14.33 0.33
N THR A 86 -6.56 -14.71 -0.55
CA THR A 86 -5.49 -15.66 -0.20
C THR A 86 -4.23 -14.97 0.35
N ASN A 87 -4.21 -13.65 0.38
CA ASN A 87 -3.02 -12.94 0.84
C ASN A 87 -3.14 -12.59 2.32
N ASP A 88 -2.83 -13.56 3.17
CA ASP A 88 -2.96 -13.39 4.62
C ASP A 88 -2.02 -12.33 5.18
N LYS A 89 -0.84 -12.19 4.59
CA LYS A 89 0.11 -11.18 5.04
C LYS A 89 -0.41 -9.78 4.78
N ALA A 90 -1.01 -9.57 3.61
CA ALA A 90 -1.60 -8.28 3.30
C ALA A 90 -2.78 -7.98 4.21
N LYS A 91 -3.62 -8.99 4.48
CA LYS A 91 -4.72 -8.81 5.40
C LYS A 91 -4.23 -8.36 6.78
N ALA A 92 -3.22 -9.04 7.29
CA ALA A 92 -2.67 -8.70 8.60
C ALA A 92 -2.09 -7.29 8.60
N PHE A 93 -1.36 -6.95 7.55
CA PHE A 93 -0.74 -5.63 7.44
C PHE A 93 -1.79 -4.52 7.44
N TRP A 94 -2.78 -4.61 6.54
CA TRP A 94 -3.78 -3.55 6.41
C TRP A 94 -4.67 -3.46 7.65
N ASN A 95 -5.01 -4.61 8.24
CA ASN A 95 -5.80 -4.61 9.47
C ASN A 95 -5.04 -4.05 10.66
N SER A 96 -3.72 -4.10 10.64
CA SER A 96 -2.94 -3.50 11.71
C SER A 96 -2.93 -1.97 11.63
N LEU A 97 -3.17 -1.42 10.43
CA LEU A 97 -3.15 0.02 10.21
C LEU A 97 -4.52 0.67 10.28
N PHE A 98 -5.54 0.01 9.75
CA PHE A 98 -6.83 0.63 9.52
C PHE A 98 -7.96 -0.15 10.14
N GLU A 99 -9.01 0.58 10.49
CA GLU A 99 -10.32 0.00 10.72
C GLU A 99 -10.97 -0.12 9.36
N LEU A 100 -11.28 -1.36 8.96
CA LEU A 100 -11.80 -1.64 7.63
C LEU A 100 -13.23 -2.16 7.70
N GLU A 101 -14.01 -1.78 6.70
CA GLU A 101 -15.39 -2.25 6.56
C GLU A 101 -15.52 -2.97 5.24
N VAL A 102 -16.02 -4.21 5.24
CA VAL A 102 -16.23 -4.97 4.02
C VAL A 102 -17.36 -4.34 3.23
N ILE A 103 -17.07 -3.97 2.00
CA ILE A 103 -18.08 -3.42 1.09
C ILE A 103 -18.56 -4.50 0.14
N LYS A 104 -17.63 -5.28 -0.41
CA LYS A 104 -17.98 -6.33 -1.35
C LYS A 104 -17.00 -7.49 -1.20
N ASP A 105 -17.54 -8.69 -1.01
CA ASP A 105 -16.75 -9.89 -0.83
C ASP A 105 -16.93 -10.79 -2.04
N ASN A 106 -15.88 -10.93 -2.82
CA ASN A 106 -15.86 -11.81 -3.98
C ASN A 106 -15.10 -13.07 -3.65
N SER A 107 -15.13 -14.05 -4.55
CA SER A 107 -14.42 -15.29 -4.32
C SER A 107 -12.89 -15.11 -4.34
N ILE A 108 -12.41 -14.10 -5.05
CA ILE A 108 -10.98 -13.87 -5.24
C ILE A 108 -10.45 -12.79 -4.31
N ASP A 109 -11.20 -11.70 -4.17
CA ASP A 109 -10.74 -10.56 -3.37
C ASP A 109 -11.90 -9.94 -2.61
N THR A 110 -11.56 -9.07 -1.66
CA THR A 110 -12.55 -8.34 -0.87
C THR A 110 -12.23 -6.86 -0.95
N TYR A 111 -13.25 -6.08 -1.24
CA TYR A 111 -13.16 -4.64 -1.31
C TYR A 111 -13.59 -4.04 0.03
N TYR A 112 -12.71 -3.19 0.58
CA TYR A 112 -12.92 -2.59 1.90
C TYR A 112 -12.96 -1.08 1.83
N LYS A 113 -13.79 -0.50 2.67
CA LYS A 113 -13.75 0.92 2.94
C LYS A 113 -12.83 1.14 4.14
N ILE A 114 -11.96 2.16 4.06
CA ILE A 114 -11.10 2.54 5.18
C ILE A 114 -11.86 3.50 6.05
N LYS A 115 -12.13 3.10 7.29
CA LYS A 115 -12.90 3.91 8.21
C LYS A 115 -12.04 4.88 9.00
N ALA A 116 -10.88 4.42 9.45
CA ALA A 116 -10.00 5.24 10.27
C ALA A 116 -8.68 4.55 10.45
N LEU A 117 -7.68 5.29 10.91
CA LEU A 117 -6.44 4.69 11.39
C LEU A 117 -6.70 4.09 12.76
N LYS A 118 -6.15 2.92 13.00
CA LYS A 118 -6.21 2.33 14.32
C LYS A 118 -5.33 3.12 15.27
N SER A 119 -5.69 3.19 16.54
CA SER A 119 -4.98 4.01 17.49
C SER A 119 -3.50 3.65 17.59
N GLY A 120 -3.18 2.37 17.48
CA GLY A 120 -1.78 1.94 17.51
C GLY A 120 -1.00 2.30 16.28
N ALA A 121 -1.67 2.77 15.23
CA ALA A 121 -1.02 3.09 13.96
C ALA A 121 -0.74 4.58 13.79
N LYS A 122 -1.17 5.41 14.72
CA LYS A 122 -1.00 6.85 14.60
C LYS A 122 0.46 7.23 14.69
N MET A 123 0.80 8.28 13.98
CA MET A 123 2.18 8.68 13.84
C MET A 123 2.80 9.22 15.09
N ASP A 124 2.06 9.96 15.80
CA ASP A 124 2.66 10.55 16.93
C ASP A 124 2.73 9.65 18.07
N GLY A 125 3.01 9.50 17.98
CA GLY A 125 3.26 8.87 18.59
C GLY A 125 4.10 8.60 18.94
N GLY A 126 3.74 8.88 18.69
CA GLY A 126 4.53 8.71 18.78
C GLY A 126 4.96 8.44 19.56
N LYS A 127 4.69 8.39 19.61
CA LYS A 127 5.15 8.26 20.14
C LYS A 127 5.78 8.01 20.49
N GLU A 128 5.62 8.19 20.48
CA GLU A 128 6.26 8.09 20.57
C GLU A 128 6.65 7.96 20.98
#